data_f784d46b95afc6b120d00b0421bfbea3
#
_entry.id   f784d46b95afc6b120d00b0421bfbea3
#
_cell.length_a   1.000
_cell.length_b   1.000
_cell.length_c   1.000
_cell.angle_alpha   90.00
_cell.angle_beta   90.00
_cell.angle_gamma   90.00
#
_symmetry.space_group_name_H-M   'P 1'
#
loop_
_entity.id
_entity.type
_entity.pdbx_description
1 polymer ?
#
loop_
_entity_poly.entity_id
_entity_poly.type
_entity_poly.pdbx_seq_one_letter_code
_entity_poly.pdbx_strand_id
1 'polypeptide(L)'
;MQTAPLDFRLATRADEDVLIALMREFYAEDKIEFDDARVRRGVDALLADPRNGEVLLWLDEAREVCGYAVIAMGFSLEQGGHFVLLDELYLAHRARGRGRGKQALATCEQRARGRGVSRMRLEVNHHNELARRLYLASGYVDDTRDLLTLPLDHPRPEGIL
;
A
#
# COMPACT_ATOMS: atom_id res chain seq x y z
N MET A 1 13.94 10.60 24.50
CA MET A 1 12.47 10.69 24.39
C MET A 1 12.00 9.60 23.43
N GLN A 2 11.26 8.64 23.94
CA GLN A 2 10.61 7.66 23.06
C GLN A 2 9.51 8.39 22.28
N THR A 3 9.59 8.33 20.97
CA THR A 3 8.53 8.84 20.10
C THR A 3 7.26 8.02 20.35
N ALA A 4 6.13 8.68 20.55
CA ALA A 4 4.85 7.96 20.64
C ALA A 4 4.67 7.04 19.43
N PRO A 5 4.21 5.81 19.62
CA PRO A 5 3.99 4.89 18.52
C PRO A 5 2.97 5.48 17.53
N LEU A 6 3.18 5.23 16.25
CA LEU A 6 2.22 5.58 15.22
C LEU A 6 0.96 4.75 15.45
N ASP A 7 -0.15 5.43 15.70
CA ASP A 7 -1.44 4.78 15.87
C ASP A 7 -2.17 4.61 14.53
N PHE A 8 -3.18 3.74 14.48
CA PHE A 8 -3.97 3.53 13.28
C PHE A 8 -5.40 3.10 13.61
N ARG A 9 -6.27 3.24 12.64
CA ARG A 9 -7.59 2.61 12.61
C ARG A 9 -7.87 2.07 11.21
N LEU A 10 -8.81 1.14 11.10
CA LEU A 10 -9.27 0.67 9.80
C LEU A 10 -10.17 1.74 9.15
N ALA A 11 -10.01 1.89 7.84
CA ALA A 11 -10.88 2.75 7.06
C ALA A 11 -12.27 2.13 6.89
N THR A 12 -13.26 3.00 6.81
CA THR A 12 -14.65 2.67 6.47
C THR A 12 -15.06 3.47 5.23
N ARG A 13 -16.26 3.23 4.70
CA ARG A 13 -16.80 4.01 3.58
C ARG A 13 -16.87 5.51 3.85
N ALA A 14 -17.04 5.91 5.11
CA ALA A 14 -17.03 7.32 5.50
C ALA A 14 -15.66 8.00 5.31
N ASP A 15 -14.59 7.23 5.13
CA ASP A 15 -13.22 7.72 4.96
C ASP A 15 -12.83 7.90 3.49
N GLU A 16 -13.70 7.60 2.54
CA GLU A 16 -13.36 7.60 1.11
C GLU A 16 -12.72 8.91 0.67
N ASP A 17 -13.30 10.06 1.02
CA ASP A 17 -12.78 11.35 0.56
C ASP A 17 -11.40 11.67 1.13
N VAL A 18 -11.15 11.38 2.40
CA VAL A 18 -9.83 11.60 3.02
C VAL A 18 -8.80 10.63 2.43
N LEU A 19 -9.20 9.41 2.17
CA LEU A 19 -8.33 8.41 1.53
C LEU A 19 -7.96 8.83 0.11
N ILE A 20 -8.93 9.22 -0.70
CA ILE A 20 -8.70 9.72 -2.07
C ILE A 20 -7.77 10.94 -2.09
N ALA A 21 -7.94 11.87 -1.15
CA ALA A 21 -7.05 13.03 -1.04
C ALA A 21 -5.59 12.60 -0.77
N LEU A 22 -5.37 11.68 0.16
CA LEU A 22 -4.05 11.15 0.46
C LEU A 22 -3.45 10.34 -0.71
N MET A 23 -4.28 9.59 -1.43
CA MET A 23 -3.84 8.86 -2.62
C MET A 23 -3.39 9.81 -3.73
N ARG A 24 -4.07 10.93 -3.92
CA ARG A 24 -3.63 11.98 -4.88
C ARG A 24 -2.25 12.51 -4.52
N GLU A 25 -1.99 12.78 -3.24
CA GLU A 25 -0.68 13.23 -2.78
C GLU A 25 0.39 12.17 -3.04
N PHE A 26 0.13 10.92 -2.68
CA PHE A 26 1.05 9.82 -2.87
C PHE A 26 1.38 9.59 -4.35
N TYR A 27 0.37 9.53 -5.21
CA TYR A 27 0.55 9.29 -6.65
C TYR A 27 1.34 10.43 -7.31
N ALA A 28 1.10 11.67 -6.90
CA ALA A 28 1.87 12.81 -7.39
C ALA A 28 3.35 12.70 -6.98
N GLU A 29 3.65 12.33 -5.75
CA GLU A 29 5.03 12.14 -5.28
C GLU A 29 5.73 10.99 -5.99
N ASP A 30 5.04 9.87 -6.16
CA ASP A 30 5.61 8.64 -6.73
C ASP A 30 5.47 8.56 -8.27
N LYS A 31 5.03 9.66 -8.89
CA LYS A 31 4.89 9.81 -10.35
C LYS A 31 3.99 8.75 -10.99
N ILE A 32 2.92 8.40 -10.27
CA ILE A 32 1.88 7.49 -10.73
C ILE A 32 0.75 8.31 -11.33
N GLU A 33 0.22 7.89 -12.47
CA GLU A 33 -0.97 8.51 -13.05
C GLU A 33 -2.18 8.30 -12.13
N PHE A 34 -2.89 9.38 -11.80
CA PHE A 34 -4.09 9.34 -10.97
C PHE A 34 -5.35 9.35 -11.84
N ASP A 35 -6.08 8.24 -11.88
CA ASP A 35 -7.41 8.12 -12.49
C ASP A 35 -8.45 8.02 -11.37
N ASP A 36 -9.19 9.10 -11.15
CA ASP A 36 -10.18 9.21 -10.05
C ASP A 36 -11.23 8.09 -10.09
N ALA A 37 -11.77 7.80 -11.27
CA ALA A 37 -12.79 6.78 -11.42
C ALA A 37 -12.26 5.36 -11.14
N ARG A 38 -11.05 5.06 -11.59
CA ARG A 38 -10.38 3.78 -11.34
C ARG A 38 -10.08 3.59 -9.87
N VAL A 39 -9.52 4.61 -9.24
CA VAL A 39 -9.15 4.57 -7.81
C VAL A 39 -10.39 4.40 -6.93
N ARG A 40 -11.46 5.16 -7.19
CA ARG A 40 -12.71 5.03 -6.42
C ARG A 40 -13.34 3.64 -6.56
N ARG A 41 -13.35 3.06 -7.76
CA ARG A 41 -13.82 1.66 -7.94
C ARG A 41 -13.00 0.68 -7.10
N GLY A 42 -11.68 0.85 -7.06
CA GLY A 42 -10.78 0.01 -6.26
C GLY A 42 -11.04 0.15 -4.76
N VAL A 43 -11.15 1.37 -4.28
CA VAL A 43 -11.46 1.67 -2.86
C VAL A 43 -12.82 1.08 -2.47
N ASP A 44 -13.84 1.29 -3.28
CA ASP A 44 -15.18 0.74 -3.04
C ASP A 44 -15.17 -0.79 -2.93
N ALA A 45 -14.51 -1.46 -3.88
CA ALA A 45 -14.42 -2.92 -3.89
C ALA A 45 -13.65 -3.47 -2.67
N LEU A 46 -12.57 -2.77 -2.28
CA LEU A 46 -11.75 -3.17 -1.14
C LEU A 46 -12.51 -3.00 0.18
N LEU A 47 -13.21 -1.87 0.36
CA LEU A 47 -13.97 -1.60 1.57
C LEU A 47 -15.28 -2.40 1.67
N ALA A 48 -15.80 -2.88 0.54
CA ALA A 48 -17.02 -3.69 0.51
C ALA A 48 -16.83 -5.13 0.98
N ASP A 49 -15.62 -5.68 0.81
CA ASP A 49 -15.35 -7.08 1.11
C ASP A 49 -13.99 -7.26 1.81
N PRO A 50 -13.99 -7.54 3.12
CA PRO A 50 -12.74 -7.72 3.88
C PRO A 50 -11.89 -8.91 3.41
N ARG A 51 -12.43 -9.80 2.55
CA ARG A 51 -11.64 -10.87 1.92
C ARG A 51 -10.67 -10.33 0.88
N ASN A 52 -10.95 -9.19 0.29
CA ASN A 52 -10.05 -8.51 -0.64
C ASN A 52 -8.83 -7.88 0.05
N GLY A 53 -8.98 -7.49 1.31
CA GLY A 53 -7.95 -6.83 2.08
C GLY A 53 -8.51 -5.80 3.05
N GLU A 54 -7.69 -4.83 3.41
CA GLU A 54 -8.07 -3.75 4.33
C GLU A 54 -7.24 -2.49 4.08
N VAL A 55 -7.76 -1.37 4.54
CA VAL A 55 -7.06 -0.08 4.54
C VAL A 55 -6.84 0.37 5.97
N LEU A 56 -5.58 0.66 6.31
CA LEU A 56 -5.19 1.28 7.57
C LEU A 56 -5.05 2.79 7.35
N LEU A 57 -5.62 3.58 8.24
CA LEU A 57 -5.41 5.02 8.29
C LEU A 57 -4.49 5.34 9.48
N TRP A 58 -3.35 5.95 9.19
CA TRP A 58 -2.40 6.37 10.20
C TRP A 58 -2.88 7.63 10.91
N LEU A 59 -2.75 7.65 12.23
CA LEU A 59 -3.19 8.75 13.06
C LEU A 59 -1.98 9.42 13.71
N ASP A 60 -1.95 10.74 13.68
CA ASP A 60 -0.96 11.53 14.41
C ASP A 60 -1.33 11.69 15.90
N GLU A 61 -0.52 12.46 16.62
CA GLU A 61 -0.71 12.69 18.06
C GLU A 61 -2.02 13.43 18.38
N ALA A 62 -2.55 14.22 17.43
CA ALA A 62 -3.87 14.86 17.53
C ALA A 62 -5.02 13.95 17.07
N ARG A 63 -4.73 12.68 16.74
CA ARG A 63 -5.69 11.72 16.19
C ARG A 63 -6.21 12.07 14.79
N GLU A 64 -5.52 12.97 14.10
CA GLU A 64 -5.84 13.31 12.72
C GLU A 64 -5.18 12.32 11.75
N VAL A 65 -5.91 12.02 10.66
CA VAL A 65 -5.38 11.12 9.63
C VAL A 65 -4.18 11.76 8.94
N CYS A 66 -3.06 11.05 8.93
CA CYS A 66 -1.79 11.54 8.40
C CYS A 66 -1.14 10.60 7.38
N GLY A 67 -1.85 9.60 6.92
CA GLY A 67 -1.39 8.66 5.91
C GLY A 67 -2.25 7.41 5.89
N TYR A 68 -1.87 6.44 5.09
CA TYR A 68 -2.61 5.19 4.95
C TYR A 68 -1.71 4.04 4.51
N ALA A 69 -2.21 2.82 4.63
CA ALA A 69 -1.68 1.64 3.96
C ALA A 69 -2.81 0.80 3.38
N VAL A 70 -2.56 0.18 2.24
CA VAL A 70 -3.45 -0.78 1.61
C VAL A 70 -2.82 -2.16 1.67
N ILE A 71 -3.50 -3.08 2.32
CA ILE A 71 -3.16 -4.49 2.39
C ILE A 71 -4.17 -5.25 1.54
N ALA A 72 -3.71 -5.83 0.43
CA ALA A 72 -4.53 -6.61 -0.48
C ALA A 72 -4.23 -8.10 -0.37
N MET A 73 -5.22 -8.94 -0.64
CA MET A 73 -5.03 -10.39 -0.69
C MET A 73 -4.70 -10.83 -2.11
N GLY A 74 -3.59 -11.54 -2.24
CA GLY A 74 -3.18 -12.19 -3.48
C GLY A 74 -3.22 -13.71 -3.37
N PHE A 75 -3.13 -14.38 -4.51
CA PHE A 75 -3.01 -15.82 -4.58
C PHE A 75 -1.95 -16.21 -5.61
N SER A 76 -1.03 -17.09 -5.21
CA SER A 76 0.03 -17.59 -6.07
C SER A 76 0.43 -18.99 -5.64
N LEU A 77 0.54 -19.90 -6.58
CA LEU A 77 1.04 -21.25 -6.30
C LEU A 77 2.48 -21.23 -5.80
N GLU A 78 3.31 -20.34 -6.36
CA GLU A 78 4.69 -20.15 -5.94
C GLU A 78 4.80 -19.68 -4.48
N GLN A 79 3.84 -18.86 -4.03
CA GLN A 79 3.78 -18.38 -2.65
C GLN A 79 3.07 -19.37 -1.70
N GLY A 80 2.60 -20.51 -2.21
CA GLY A 80 1.89 -21.52 -1.42
C GLY A 80 0.40 -21.23 -1.23
N GLY A 81 -0.18 -20.37 -2.04
CA GLY A 81 -1.59 -19.99 -1.97
C GLY A 81 -1.79 -18.50 -1.70
N HIS A 82 -2.61 -18.16 -0.70
CA HIS A 82 -2.82 -16.76 -0.33
C HIS A 82 -1.55 -16.12 0.25
N PHE A 83 -1.33 -14.87 -0.14
CA PHE A 83 -0.30 -14.00 0.42
C PHE A 83 -0.86 -12.58 0.58
N VAL A 84 -0.19 -11.74 1.35
CA VAL A 84 -0.52 -10.32 1.44
C VAL A 84 0.37 -9.54 0.48
N LEU A 85 -0.25 -8.68 -0.32
CA LEU A 85 0.40 -7.60 -1.04
C LEU A 85 0.23 -6.30 -0.24
N LEU A 86 1.35 -5.71 0.20
CA LEU A 86 1.35 -4.32 0.63
C LEU A 86 1.28 -3.47 -0.64
N ASP A 87 0.06 -3.12 -1.02
CA ASP A 87 -0.21 -2.44 -2.29
C ASP A 87 0.23 -0.98 -2.24
N GLU A 88 -0.07 -0.31 -1.13
CA GLU A 88 0.32 1.08 -0.92
C GLU A 88 0.71 1.32 0.56
N LEU A 89 1.71 2.17 0.76
CA LEU A 89 2.12 2.67 2.07
C LEU A 89 2.54 4.13 1.94
N TYR A 90 1.79 5.02 2.54
CA TYR A 90 2.01 6.45 2.47
C TYR A 90 1.90 7.13 3.84
N LEU A 91 2.84 8.00 4.12
CA LEU A 91 2.79 8.97 5.21
C LEU A 91 2.90 10.37 4.61
N ALA A 92 1.95 11.25 4.94
CA ALA A 92 2.02 12.65 4.56
C ALA A 92 3.32 13.28 5.05
N HIS A 93 3.86 14.23 4.31
CA HIS A 93 5.19 14.79 4.59
C HIS A 93 5.36 15.24 6.05
N ARG A 94 4.31 15.88 6.62
CA ARG A 94 4.28 16.32 8.03
C ARG A 94 4.37 15.18 9.05
N ALA A 95 4.07 13.96 8.64
CA ALA A 95 4.06 12.79 9.52
C ALA A 95 5.33 11.93 9.41
N ARG A 96 6.26 12.30 8.54
CA ARG A 96 7.49 11.53 8.30
C ARG A 96 8.56 11.76 9.36
N GLY A 97 9.59 10.96 9.32
CA GLY A 97 10.70 10.99 10.25
C GLY A 97 10.43 10.19 11.53
N ARG A 98 11.37 10.24 12.47
CA ARG A 98 11.29 9.57 13.78
C ARG A 98 11.02 8.06 13.70
N GLY A 99 11.40 7.40 12.60
CA GLY A 99 11.17 5.97 12.40
C GLY A 99 9.72 5.57 12.09
N ARG A 100 8.83 6.53 11.82
CA ARG A 100 7.39 6.25 11.59
C ARG A 100 7.13 5.35 10.38
N GLY A 101 7.91 5.46 9.31
CA GLY A 101 7.82 4.53 8.18
C GLY A 101 8.08 3.08 8.57
N LYS A 102 9.08 2.86 9.42
CA LYS A 102 9.39 1.53 9.95
C LYS A 102 8.29 1.01 10.89
N GLN A 103 7.71 1.89 11.70
CA GLN A 103 6.58 1.53 12.57
C GLN A 103 5.35 1.15 11.74
N ALA A 104 5.03 1.94 10.71
CA ALA A 104 3.92 1.67 9.79
C ALA A 104 4.10 0.30 9.10
N LEU A 105 5.30 0.03 8.59
CA LEU A 105 5.62 -1.25 7.96
C LEU A 105 5.47 -2.42 8.93
N ALA A 106 6.00 -2.30 10.14
CA ALA A 106 5.88 -3.34 11.17
C ALA A 106 4.41 -3.61 11.55
N THR A 107 3.57 -2.58 11.59
CA THR A 107 2.13 -2.74 11.80
C THR A 107 1.47 -3.49 10.64
N CYS A 108 1.81 -3.15 9.40
CA CYS A 108 1.31 -3.87 8.22
C CYS A 108 1.71 -5.35 8.24
N GLU A 109 2.95 -5.65 8.61
CA GLU A 109 3.44 -7.03 8.75
C GLU A 109 2.67 -7.80 9.83
N GLN A 110 2.37 -7.15 10.95
CA GLN A 110 1.60 -7.75 12.03
C GLN A 110 0.16 -8.04 11.60
N ARG A 111 -0.47 -7.12 10.85
CA ARG A 111 -1.78 -7.32 10.22
C ARG A 111 -1.76 -8.50 9.24
N ALA A 112 -0.73 -8.59 8.42
CA ALA A 112 -0.55 -9.70 7.47
C ALA A 112 -0.47 -11.06 8.19
N ARG A 113 0.32 -11.15 9.26
CA ARG A 113 0.39 -12.38 10.09
C ARG A 113 -0.97 -12.74 10.67
N GLY A 114 -1.75 -11.77 11.09
CA GLY A 114 -3.12 -11.98 11.59
C GLY A 114 -4.09 -12.55 10.56
N ARG A 115 -3.77 -12.44 9.27
CA ARG A 115 -4.54 -13.06 8.17
C ARG A 115 -4.15 -14.51 7.89
N GLY A 116 -3.22 -15.07 8.63
CA GLY A 116 -2.81 -16.46 8.50
C GLY A 116 -1.94 -16.77 7.29
N VAL A 117 -1.39 -15.75 6.65
CA VAL A 117 -0.47 -15.93 5.51
C VAL A 117 0.99 -15.98 5.97
N SER A 118 1.82 -16.67 5.20
CA SER A 118 3.26 -16.81 5.48
C SER A 118 4.14 -15.89 4.63
N ARG A 119 3.53 -15.17 3.69
CA ARG A 119 4.25 -14.31 2.75
C ARG A 119 3.58 -12.95 2.66
N MET A 120 4.40 -11.90 2.68
CA MET A 120 4.03 -10.54 2.37
C MET A 120 4.94 -10.02 1.28
N ARG A 121 4.37 -9.44 0.24
CA ARG A 121 5.08 -8.91 -0.93
C ARG A 121 4.72 -7.44 -1.10
N LEU A 122 5.56 -6.72 -1.77
CA LEU A 122 5.33 -5.34 -2.18
C LEU A 122 6.05 -5.05 -3.50
N GLU A 123 5.62 -3.99 -4.14
CA GLU A 123 6.29 -3.41 -5.30
C GLU A 123 6.84 -2.04 -4.92
N VAL A 124 7.99 -1.70 -5.45
CA VAL A 124 8.62 -0.40 -5.24
C VAL A 124 9.15 0.13 -6.56
N ASN A 125 8.78 1.37 -6.89
CA ASN A 125 9.26 2.02 -8.09
C ASN A 125 10.78 2.20 -8.06
N HIS A 126 11.46 1.97 -9.18
CA HIS A 126 12.93 2.05 -9.28
C HIS A 126 13.49 3.39 -8.82
N HIS A 127 12.76 4.50 -9.01
CA HIS A 127 13.18 5.84 -8.57
C HIS A 127 12.95 6.11 -7.07
N ASN A 128 12.19 5.26 -6.37
CA ASN A 128 11.89 5.43 -4.94
C ASN A 128 12.95 4.72 -4.08
N GLU A 129 14.18 5.23 -4.13
CA GLU A 129 15.31 4.65 -3.40
C GLU A 129 15.12 4.67 -1.88
N LEU A 130 14.44 5.69 -1.35
CA LEU A 130 14.21 5.80 0.09
C LEU A 130 13.32 4.66 0.60
N ALA A 131 12.21 4.40 -0.07
CA ALA A 131 11.33 3.28 0.26
C ALA A 131 12.05 1.93 0.09
N ARG A 132 12.78 1.77 -1.01
CA ARG A 132 13.57 0.55 -1.25
C ARG A 132 14.54 0.25 -0.11
N ARG A 133 15.28 1.25 0.37
CA ARG A 133 16.20 1.10 1.51
C ARG A 133 15.46 0.67 2.77
N LEU A 134 14.30 1.26 3.05
CA LEU A 134 13.46 0.88 4.18
C LEU A 134 13.08 -0.60 4.12
N TYR A 135 12.59 -1.07 2.98
CA TYR A 135 12.14 -2.45 2.81
C TYR A 135 13.31 -3.44 2.95
N LEU A 136 14.42 -3.21 2.28
CA LEU A 136 15.61 -4.07 2.39
C LEU A 136 16.16 -4.10 3.83
N ALA A 137 16.22 -2.96 4.51
CA ALA A 137 16.63 -2.87 5.91
C ALA A 137 15.65 -3.58 6.86
N SER A 138 14.40 -3.77 6.46
CA SER A 138 13.37 -4.48 7.21
C SER A 138 13.31 -5.98 6.89
N GLY A 139 14.21 -6.48 6.02
CA GLY A 139 14.34 -7.91 5.73
C GLY A 139 13.60 -8.37 4.46
N TYR A 140 13.05 -7.45 3.67
CA TYR A 140 12.53 -7.79 2.35
C TYR A 140 13.66 -8.16 1.40
N VAL A 141 13.42 -9.12 0.55
CA VAL A 141 14.39 -9.61 -0.45
C VAL A 141 13.91 -9.20 -1.83
N ASP A 142 14.81 -8.69 -2.64
CA ASP A 142 14.53 -8.38 -4.04
C ASP A 142 14.46 -9.68 -4.86
N ASP A 143 13.27 -10.00 -5.37
CA ASP A 143 13.06 -11.17 -6.24
C ASP A 143 13.64 -10.98 -7.65
N THR A 144 14.17 -9.80 -7.97
CA THR A 144 14.76 -9.45 -9.29
C THR A 144 13.82 -9.72 -10.46
N ARG A 145 12.55 -9.38 -10.31
CA ARG A 145 11.51 -9.54 -11.33
C ARG A 145 10.95 -8.19 -11.73
N ASP A 146 10.62 -8.06 -13.00
CA ASP A 146 9.88 -6.91 -13.51
C ASP A 146 8.37 -7.18 -13.49
N LEU A 147 7.59 -6.14 -13.24
CA LEU A 147 6.16 -6.15 -13.37
C LEU A 147 5.78 -5.57 -14.75
N LEU A 148 5.02 -6.35 -15.53
CA LEU A 148 4.51 -5.93 -16.83
C LEU A 148 2.99 -5.84 -16.76
N THR A 149 2.42 -4.75 -17.26
CA THR A 149 0.98 -4.51 -17.25
C THR A 149 0.43 -4.39 -18.66
N LEU A 150 -0.62 -5.15 -18.96
CA LEU A 150 -1.40 -5.02 -20.18
C LEU A 150 -2.81 -4.52 -19.82
N PRO A 151 -3.20 -3.29 -20.22
CA PRO A 151 -4.59 -2.85 -20.12
C PRO A 151 -5.48 -3.72 -21.02
N LEU A 152 -6.52 -4.33 -20.44
CA LEU A 152 -7.43 -5.21 -21.18
C LEU A 152 -8.65 -4.49 -21.75
N ASP A 153 -8.88 -3.26 -21.32
CA ASP A 153 -9.95 -2.36 -21.74
C ASP A 153 -9.58 -1.50 -22.97
N HIS A 154 -8.36 -1.65 -23.48
CA HIS A 154 -7.89 -0.98 -24.69
C HIS A 154 -7.52 -2.01 -25.77
N PRO A 155 -7.77 -1.70 -27.08
CA PRO A 155 -7.29 -2.56 -28.15
C PRO A 155 -5.76 -2.61 -28.14
N ARG A 156 -5.21 -3.77 -28.46
CA ARG A 156 -3.74 -3.90 -28.62
C ARG A 156 -3.27 -2.99 -29.75
N PRO A 157 -2.09 -2.35 -29.59
CA PRO A 157 -1.45 -1.67 -30.70
C PRO A 157 -1.26 -2.66 -31.87
N GLU A 158 -1.72 -2.29 -33.06
CA GLU A 158 -1.48 -3.11 -34.25
C GLU A 158 0.02 -3.17 -34.56
N GLY A 159 0.56 -4.36 -34.77
CA GLY A 159 1.91 -4.55 -35.32
C GLY A 159 3.01 -4.98 -34.35
N ILE A 160 2.69 -5.49 -33.14
CA ILE A 160 3.69 -6.12 -32.28
C ILE A 160 3.51 -7.64 -32.31
N LEU A 161 4.15 -8.28 -33.25
CA LEU A 161 4.63 -9.67 -33.21
C LEU A 161 6.09 -9.65 -33.55
#